data_ae35a9b51ec93e40455516e832a8ba7a
#
_entry.id   ae35a9b51ec93e40455516e832a8ba7a
#
_cell.length_a   1.000
_cell.length_b   1.000
_cell.length_c   1.000
_cell.angle_alpha   90.00
_cell.angle_beta   90.00
_cell.angle_gamma   90.00
#
_symmetry.space_group_name_H-M   'P 1'
#
loop_
_entity.id
_entity.type
_entity.pdbx_description
1 polymer ?
#
loop_
_entity_poly.entity_id
_entity_poly.type
_entity_poly.pdbx_seq_one_letter_code
_entity_poly.pdbx_strand_id
1 'polypeptide(L)'
;MTPRHIAVQQARRIVVKIGSSSLTREDGGLDLNRIDSVARLVSAKARRGCEILIVSSGAVAAGLEPLGLSSRPKDLASVQAAAAMGQGYLMARWSSAFQAHHLHVAQILLTAADVMQREHYTNAMSALDKLLAFGVVPIINENDAVTTREVRFGDNDRLAAYVAQMVGADVLVLLTDVDGLCTAPPSQPGARLITEVYATDELGGIDVRGAGSSVGTGGMATKLHAASMAQHGGIGVILTSADRLNEVLDGQPVGTWFEPTRNRPASRTLWIAHVAPSAGQILIDAGARRAITRGKKSLLPAGITDVLGVFSAGEVIDIVDDSGLIARGISRYDSDSLAKLMGHKQEEKQKEHMRPAVHRDDLAVLVQE
;
A
#
# COMPACT_ATOMS: atom_id res chain seq x y z
N MET A 1 -4.05 25.10 -14.04
CA MET A 1 -3.86 23.64 -13.89
C MET A 1 -4.15 23.28 -12.44
N THR A 2 -4.95 22.25 -12.18
CA THR A 2 -5.25 21.79 -10.82
C THR A 2 -4.05 21.02 -10.23
N PRO A 3 -3.89 20.93 -8.90
CA PRO A 3 -2.83 20.13 -8.26
C PRO A 3 -2.75 18.70 -8.82
N ARG A 4 -3.90 18.04 -9.01
CA ARG A 4 -4.02 16.74 -9.66
C ARG A 4 -3.40 16.67 -11.06
N HIS A 5 -3.74 17.64 -11.92
CA HIS A 5 -3.21 17.66 -13.29
C HIS A 5 -1.68 17.72 -13.28
N ILE A 6 -1.13 18.61 -12.46
CA ILE A 6 0.33 18.77 -12.29
C ILE A 6 0.92 17.45 -11.76
N ALA A 7 0.33 16.87 -10.73
CA ALA A 7 0.82 15.64 -10.12
C ALA A 7 0.92 14.48 -11.13
N VAL A 8 -0.13 14.25 -11.95
CA VAL A 8 -0.14 13.17 -12.95
C VAL A 8 0.79 13.44 -14.12
N GLN A 9 0.84 14.71 -14.61
CA GLN A 9 1.69 15.06 -15.75
C GLN A 9 3.18 15.02 -15.39
N GLN A 10 3.55 15.41 -14.19
CA GLN A 10 4.92 15.41 -13.69
C GLN A 10 5.31 14.11 -12.99
N ALA A 11 4.37 13.16 -12.82
CA ALA A 11 4.66 11.90 -12.16
C ALA A 11 5.77 11.15 -12.91
N ARG A 12 6.82 10.82 -12.18
CA ARG A 12 7.86 9.91 -12.63
C ARG A 12 7.38 8.46 -12.53
N ARG A 13 6.61 8.13 -11.49
CA ARG A 13 6.18 6.76 -11.18
C ARG A 13 4.71 6.73 -10.76
N ILE A 14 3.94 5.88 -11.43
CA ILE A 14 2.50 5.69 -11.17
C ILE A 14 2.24 4.21 -10.89
N VAL A 15 1.46 3.92 -9.85
CA VAL A 15 0.90 2.59 -9.60
C VAL A 15 -0.57 2.61 -10.01
N VAL A 16 -0.98 1.66 -10.85
CA VAL A 16 -2.38 1.49 -11.29
C VAL A 16 -2.91 0.19 -10.72
N LYS A 17 -3.89 0.26 -9.84
CA LYS A 17 -4.59 -0.90 -9.31
C LYS A 17 -5.87 -1.16 -10.08
N ILE A 18 -6.06 -2.42 -10.49
CA ILE A 18 -7.25 -2.86 -11.23
C ILE A 18 -7.92 -4.00 -10.48
N GLY A 19 -9.18 -3.79 -10.11
CA GLY A 19 -10.00 -4.77 -9.39
C GLY A 19 -10.45 -5.92 -10.27
N SER A 20 -10.86 -7.05 -9.65
CA SER A 20 -11.40 -8.20 -10.36
C SER A 20 -12.67 -7.85 -11.14
N SER A 21 -13.58 -7.06 -10.56
CA SER A 21 -14.80 -6.61 -11.25
C SER A 21 -14.54 -5.85 -12.55
N SER A 22 -13.40 -5.15 -12.64
CA SER A 22 -12.99 -4.42 -13.84
C SER A 22 -12.26 -5.28 -14.87
N LEU A 23 -11.78 -6.48 -14.48
CA LEU A 23 -11.01 -7.39 -15.35
C LEU A 23 -11.81 -8.64 -15.74
N THR A 24 -13.01 -8.82 -15.22
CA THR A 24 -13.87 -9.99 -15.50
C THR A 24 -15.16 -9.54 -16.12
N ARG A 25 -15.65 -10.33 -17.08
CA ARG A 25 -16.97 -10.17 -17.67
C ARG A 25 -18.06 -10.68 -16.72
N GLU A 26 -19.30 -10.35 -16.98
CA GLU A 26 -20.47 -10.84 -16.20
C GLU A 26 -20.59 -12.38 -16.23
N ASP A 27 -20.12 -13.02 -17.31
CA ASP A 27 -20.09 -14.49 -17.45
C ASP A 27 -18.93 -15.16 -16.69
N GLY A 28 -18.07 -14.41 -16.02
CA GLY A 28 -17.00 -14.89 -15.16
C GLY A 28 -15.63 -15.03 -15.82
N GLY A 29 -15.51 -14.87 -17.15
CA GLY A 29 -14.25 -14.91 -17.87
C GLY A 29 -13.48 -13.57 -17.79
N LEU A 30 -12.19 -13.58 -18.21
CA LEU A 30 -11.41 -12.35 -18.32
C LEU A 30 -11.96 -11.42 -19.42
N ASP A 31 -12.02 -10.14 -19.15
CA ASP A 31 -12.30 -9.12 -20.17
C ASP A 31 -11.00 -8.75 -20.89
N LEU A 32 -10.78 -9.41 -22.03
CA LEU A 32 -9.58 -9.21 -22.85
C LEU A 32 -9.51 -7.80 -23.44
N ASN A 33 -10.66 -7.19 -23.80
CA ASN A 33 -10.70 -5.84 -24.33
C ASN A 33 -10.25 -4.82 -23.26
N ARG A 34 -10.61 -5.07 -22.01
CA ARG A 34 -10.17 -4.26 -20.88
C ARG A 34 -8.66 -4.36 -20.70
N ILE A 35 -8.10 -5.57 -20.71
CA ILE A 35 -6.65 -5.80 -20.62
C ILE A 35 -5.92 -5.08 -21.74
N ASP A 36 -6.37 -5.23 -22.99
CA ASP A 36 -5.75 -4.59 -24.14
C ASP A 36 -5.83 -3.06 -24.08
N SER A 37 -6.97 -2.52 -23.64
CA SER A 37 -7.14 -1.06 -23.47
C SER A 37 -6.17 -0.52 -22.41
N VAL A 38 -6.07 -1.18 -21.27
CA VAL A 38 -5.14 -0.79 -20.19
C VAL A 38 -3.69 -0.87 -20.68
N ALA A 39 -3.29 -1.97 -21.33
CA ALA A 39 -1.95 -2.14 -21.86
C ALA A 39 -1.59 -1.03 -22.86
N ARG A 40 -2.52 -0.67 -23.75
CA ARG A 40 -2.36 0.42 -24.71
C ARG A 40 -2.13 1.77 -24.00
N LEU A 41 -2.96 2.11 -23.03
CA LEU A 41 -2.90 3.39 -22.30
C LEU A 41 -1.63 3.50 -21.45
N VAL A 42 -1.30 2.44 -20.71
CA VAL A 42 -0.08 2.36 -19.90
C VAL A 42 1.16 2.47 -20.78
N SER A 43 1.18 1.76 -21.92
CA SER A 43 2.29 1.82 -22.87
C SER A 43 2.47 3.22 -23.46
N ALA A 44 1.38 3.93 -23.75
CA ALA A 44 1.44 5.31 -24.25
C ALA A 44 2.05 6.27 -23.19
N LYS A 45 1.70 6.11 -21.92
CA LYS A 45 2.25 6.92 -20.83
C LYS A 45 3.71 6.54 -20.54
N ALA A 46 4.05 5.26 -20.59
CA ALA A 46 5.43 4.77 -20.40
C ALA A 46 6.39 5.32 -21.46
N ARG A 47 5.96 5.38 -22.73
CA ARG A 47 6.76 6.01 -23.80
C ARG A 47 7.04 7.50 -23.58
N ARG A 48 6.27 8.18 -22.73
CA ARG A 48 6.51 9.57 -22.31
C ARG A 48 7.49 9.67 -21.12
N GLY A 49 8.13 8.56 -20.74
CA GLY A 49 9.15 8.52 -19.66
C GLY A 49 8.59 8.28 -18.27
N CYS A 50 7.31 7.92 -18.12
CA CYS A 50 6.72 7.58 -16.84
C CYS A 50 6.89 6.09 -16.55
N GLU A 51 7.41 5.74 -15.38
CA GLU A 51 7.47 4.36 -14.86
C GLU A 51 6.09 3.96 -14.34
N ILE A 52 5.53 2.86 -14.84
CA ILE A 52 4.20 2.39 -14.44
C ILE A 52 4.26 0.96 -13.95
N LEU A 53 3.60 0.72 -12.81
CA LEU A 53 3.37 -0.61 -12.25
C LEU A 53 1.87 -0.90 -12.22
N ILE A 54 1.49 -2.15 -12.43
CA ILE A 54 0.10 -2.58 -12.35
C ILE A 54 -0.05 -3.52 -11.16
N VAL A 55 -1.01 -3.23 -10.27
CA VAL A 55 -1.48 -4.17 -9.26
C VAL A 55 -2.78 -4.76 -9.77
N SER A 56 -2.70 -6.01 -10.22
CA SER A 56 -3.78 -6.71 -10.92
C SER A 56 -4.52 -7.65 -9.99
N SER A 57 -5.83 -7.72 -10.13
CA SER A 57 -6.67 -8.81 -9.62
C SER A 57 -7.05 -9.76 -10.76
N GLY A 58 -7.94 -10.72 -10.48
CA GLY A 58 -8.58 -11.55 -11.51
C GLY A 58 -7.98 -12.95 -11.68
N ALA A 59 -6.94 -13.32 -10.93
CA ALA A 59 -6.34 -14.65 -11.02
C ALA A 59 -7.34 -15.77 -10.72
N VAL A 60 -8.10 -15.68 -9.63
CA VAL A 60 -9.13 -16.69 -9.30
C VAL A 60 -10.16 -16.80 -10.43
N ALA A 61 -10.66 -15.67 -10.94
CA ALA A 61 -11.65 -15.66 -12.02
C ALA A 61 -11.09 -16.30 -13.31
N ALA A 62 -9.84 -15.97 -13.66
CA ALA A 62 -9.16 -16.56 -14.82
C ALA A 62 -8.95 -18.07 -14.73
N GLY A 63 -8.96 -18.63 -13.52
CA GLY A 63 -8.78 -20.07 -13.29
C GLY A 63 -10.07 -20.87 -13.25
N LEU A 64 -11.25 -20.21 -13.19
CA LEU A 64 -12.52 -20.94 -13.08
C LEU A 64 -12.83 -21.79 -14.31
N GLU A 65 -12.80 -21.18 -15.48
CA GLU A 65 -13.11 -21.85 -16.75
C GLU A 65 -12.17 -23.04 -17.03
N PRO A 66 -10.83 -22.91 -16.94
CA PRO A 66 -9.90 -24.02 -17.14
C PRO A 66 -10.08 -25.19 -16.16
N LEU A 67 -10.63 -24.91 -14.97
CA LEU A 67 -10.94 -25.93 -13.96
C LEU A 67 -12.38 -26.47 -14.06
N GLY A 68 -13.16 -26.04 -15.05
CA GLY A 68 -14.55 -26.43 -15.21
C GLY A 68 -15.48 -25.93 -14.10
N LEU A 69 -15.10 -24.82 -13.42
CA LEU A 69 -15.87 -24.24 -12.34
C LEU A 69 -16.79 -23.14 -12.87
N SER A 70 -18.10 -23.24 -12.59
CA SER A 70 -19.10 -22.25 -13.00
C SER A 70 -19.20 -21.03 -12.08
N SER A 71 -18.61 -21.11 -10.89
CA SER A 71 -18.64 -20.02 -9.89
C SER A 71 -17.45 -20.10 -8.95
N ARG A 72 -17.19 -18.99 -8.23
CA ARG A 72 -16.09 -18.91 -7.27
C ARG A 72 -16.25 -19.94 -6.14
N PRO A 73 -15.25 -20.80 -5.88
CA PRO A 73 -15.26 -21.76 -4.79
C PRO A 73 -15.37 -21.07 -3.42
N LYS A 74 -15.93 -21.79 -2.44
CA LYS A 74 -16.05 -21.30 -1.06
C LYS A 74 -14.94 -21.82 -0.14
N ASP A 75 -14.38 -22.98 -0.46
CA ASP A 75 -13.28 -23.57 0.30
C ASP A 75 -11.94 -23.00 -0.14
N LEU A 76 -11.01 -22.91 0.80
CA LEU A 76 -9.71 -22.26 0.59
C LEU A 76 -8.87 -23.00 -0.49
N ALA A 77 -8.82 -24.33 -0.41
CA ALA A 77 -7.98 -25.12 -1.32
C ALA A 77 -8.41 -24.96 -2.79
N SER A 78 -9.72 -24.97 -3.05
CA SER A 78 -10.24 -24.73 -4.41
C SER A 78 -10.00 -23.30 -4.89
N VAL A 79 -10.08 -22.30 -4.00
CA VAL A 79 -9.72 -20.89 -4.33
C VAL A 79 -8.24 -20.79 -4.66
N GLN A 80 -7.36 -21.42 -3.88
CA GLN A 80 -5.91 -21.45 -4.12
C GLN A 80 -5.56 -22.15 -5.44
N ALA A 81 -6.21 -23.28 -5.73
CA ALA A 81 -6.02 -24.00 -7.00
C ALA A 81 -6.48 -23.14 -8.20
N ALA A 82 -7.64 -22.47 -8.08
CA ALA A 82 -8.12 -21.57 -9.12
C ALA A 82 -7.18 -20.37 -9.31
N ALA A 83 -6.66 -19.78 -8.24
CA ALA A 83 -5.67 -18.70 -8.30
C ALA A 83 -4.38 -19.16 -8.98
N ALA A 84 -3.85 -20.33 -8.62
CA ALA A 84 -2.63 -20.88 -9.18
C ALA A 84 -2.77 -21.12 -10.69
N MET A 85 -3.87 -21.75 -11.12
CA MET A 85 -4.18 -21.99 -12.53
C MET A 85 -4.36 -20.67 -13.27
N GLY A 86 -5.19 -19.78 -12.73
CA GLY A 86 -5.59 -18.55 -13.41
C GLY A 86 -4.49 -17.50 -13.46
N GLN A 87 -3.53 -17.50 -12.52
CA GLN A 87 -2.41 -16.57 -12.53
C GLN A 87 -1.55 -16.75 -13.80
N GLY A 88 -1.32 -17.97 -14.23
CA GLY A 88 -0.62 -18.23 -15.49
C GLY A 88 -1.37 -17.68 -16.70
N TYR A 89 -2.68 -17.90 -16.79
CA TYR A 89 -3.53 -17.34 -17.85
C TYR A 89 -3.55 -15.82 -17.83
N LEU A 90 -3.72 -15.23 -16.67
CA LEU A 90 -3.74 -13.76 -16.50
C LEU A 90 -2.41 -13.14 -16.98
N MET A 91 -1.28 -13.72 -16.59
CA MET A 91 0.03 -13.23 -17.02
C MET A 91 0.28 -13.40 -18.52
N ALA A 92 -0.16 -14.51 -19.11
CA ALA A 92 -0.07 -14.71 -20.56
C ALA A 92 -0.85 -13.61 -21.32
N ARG A 93 -2.03 -13.21 -20.82
CA ARG A 93 -2.84 -12.14 -21.41
C ARG A 93 -2.18 -10.78 -21.28
N TRP A 94 -1.69 -10.42 -20.08
CA TRP A 94 -0.91 -9.19 -19.90
C TRP A 94 0.32 -9.14 -20.80
N SER A 95 1.08 -10.26 -20.89
CA SER A 95 2.27 -10.36 -21.73
C SER A 95 1.93 -10.12 -23.20
N SER A 96 0.90 -10.77 -23.72
CA SER A 96 0.44 -10.60 -25.11
C SER A 96 0.00 -9.15 -25.39
N ALA A 97 -0.80 -8.56 -24.48
CA ALA A 97 -1.30 -7.20 -24.63
C ALA A 97 -0.18 -6.15 -24.65
N PHE A 98 0.82 -6.26 -23.78
CA PHE A 98 1.97 -5.35 -23.77
C PHE A 98 2.95 -5.58 -24.92
N GLN A 99 3.12 -6.83 -25.35
CA GLN A 99 3.96 -7.16 -26.50
C GLN A 99 3.47 -6.49 -27.80
N ALA A 100 2.16 -6.32 -27.97
CA ALA A 100 1.57 -5.55 -29.08
C ALA A 100 2.04 -4.09 -29.11
N HIS A 101 2.56 -3.59 -27.98
CA HIS A 101 3.10 -2.23 -27.84
C HIS A 101 4.62 -2.19 -27.63
N HIS A 102 5.34 -3.30 -27.91
CA HIS A 102 6.79 -3.46 -27.76
C HIS A 102 7.30 -3.23 -26.33
N LEU A 103 6.49 -3.56 -25.32
CA LEU A 103 6.87 -3.55 -23.92
C LEU A 103 6.84 -4.97 -23.34
N HIS A 104 7.73 -5.21 -22.38
CA HIS A 104 7.77 -6.44 -21.60
C HIS A 104 7.09 -6.25 -20.25
N VAL A 105 6.54 -7.31 -19.73
CA VAL A 105 5.99 -7.37 -18.38
C VAL A 105 6.74 -8.40 -17.54
N ALA A 106 6.76 -8.22 -16.24
CA ALA A 106 7.29 -9.19 -15.28
C ALA A 106 6.32 -9.38 -14.14
N GLN A 107 6.14 -10.63 -13.71
CA GLN A 107 5.27 -10.96 -12.58
C GLN A 107 6.01 -10.81 -11.25
N ILE A 108 5.36 -10.18 -10.28
CA ILE A 108 5.76 -10.19 -8.87
C ILE A 108 4.54 -10.61 -8.05
N LEU A 109 4.68 -11.69 -7.29
CA LEU A 109 3.65 -12.15 -6.36
C LEU A 109 4.09 -11.88 -4.94
N LEU A 110 3.22 -11.24 -4.15
CA LEU A 110 3.50 -10.85 -2.78
C LEU A 110 2.40 -11.35 -1.85
N THR A 111 2.77 -11.78 -0.66
CA THR A 111 1.85 -12.00 0.46
C THR A 111 1.93 -10.84 1.44
N ALA A 112 0.96 -10.74 2.36
CA ALA A 112 1.04 -9.79 3.46
C ALA A 112 2.30 -10.02 4.31
N ALA A 113 2.71 -11.28 4.50
CA ALA A 113 3.94 -11.62 5.23
C ALA A 113 5.19 -11.06 4.52
N ASP A 114 5.26 -11.14 3.18
CA ASP A 114 6.41 -10.60 2.43
C ASP A 114 6.54 -9.09 2.59
N VAL A 115 5.42 -8.38 2.65
CA VAL A 115 5.41 -6.92 2.86
C VAL A 115 5.79 -6.58 4.31
N MET A 116 5.39 -7.42 5.28
CA MET A 116 5.67 -7.20 6.71
C MET A 116 7.11 -7.54 7.11
N GLN A 117 7.76 -8.49 6.44
CA GLN A 117 9.13 -8.89 6.72
C GLN A 117 10.11 -7.97 6.00
N ARG A 118 11.02 -7.34 6.78
CA ARG A 118 11.96 -6.33 6.28
C ARG A 118 12.83 -6.83 5.13
N GLU A 119 13.35 -8.05 5.21
CA GLU A 119 14.22 -8.62 4.19
C GLU A 119 13.45 -8.83 2.87
N HIS A 120 12.26 -9.46 2.94
CA HIS A 120 11.39 -9.68 1.78
C HIS A 120 10.96 -8.35 1.16
N TYR A 121 10.56 -7.38 1.98
CA TYR A 121 10.21 -6.02 1.54
C TYR A 121 11.34 -5.37 0.76
N THR A 122 12.58 -5.42 1.29
CA THR A 122 13.76 -4.80 0.65
C THR A 122 14.11 -5.52 -0.65
N ASN A 123 14.03 -6.85 -0.69
CA ASN A 123 14.28 -7.64 -1.88
C ASN A 123 13.24 -7.36 -2.98
N ALA A 124 11.96 -7.33 -2.61
CA ALA A 124 10.87 -6.98 -3.53
C ALA A 124 11.05 -5.56 -4.11
N MET A 125 11.35 -4.58 -3.27
CA MET A 125 11.64 -3.19 -3.68
C MET A 125 12.81 -3.15 -4.68
N SER A 126 13.92 -3.82 -4.37
CA SER A 126 15.10 -3.85 -5.24
C SER A 126 14.81 -4.51 -6.59
N ALA A 127 14.02 -5.58 -6.60
CA ALA A 127 13.61 -6.25 -7.83
C ALA A 127 12.69 -5.35 -8.68
N LEU A 128 11.71 -4.68 -8.07
CA LEU A 128 10.82 -3.75 -8.75
C LEU A 128 11.59 -2.57 -9.36
N ASP A 129 12.48 -1.93 -8.59
CA ASP A 129 13.32 -0.84 -9.10
C ASP A 129 14.20 -1.29 -10.28
N LYS A 130 14.73 -2.52 -10.23
CA LYS A 130 15.55 -3.05 -11.31
C LYS A 130 14.74 -3.34 -12.58
N LEU A 131 13.52 -3.88 -12.43
CA LEU A 131 12.60 -4.09 -13.56
C LEU A 131 12.24 -2.78 -14.24
N LEU A 132 11.90 -1.74 -13.46
CA LEU A 132 11.62 -0.40 -13.98
C LEU A 132 12.82 0.19 -14.72
N ALA A 133 14.04 0.03 -14.17
CA ALA A 133 15.27 0.49 -14.83
C ALA A 133 15.54 -0.24 -16.15
N PHE A 134 15.04 -1.44 -16.33
CA PHE A 134 15.08 -2.18 -17.60
C PHE A 134 13.93 -1.82 -18.56
N GLY A 135 13.04 -0.90 -18.19
CA GLY A 135 11.87 -0.54 -19.00
C GLY A 135 10.77 -1.62 -19.03
N VAL A 136 10.79 -2.53 -18.07
CA VAL A 136 9.78 -3.58 -17.91
C VAL A 136 8.63 -3.06 -17.05
N VAL A 137 7.38 -3.36 -17.40
CA VAL A 137 6.19 -3.04 -16.61
C VAL A 137 5.93 -4.17 -15.61
N PRO A 138 6.11 -3.94 -14.29
CA PRO A 138 5.80 -4.97 -13.31
C PRO A 138 4.28 -5.16 -13.18
N ILE A 139 3.84 -6.41 -13.18
CA ILE A 139 2.47 -6.84 -12.87
C ILE A 139 2.50 -7.52 -11.51
N ILE A 140 1.95 -6.85 -10.52
CA ILE A 140 1.95 -7.32 -9.13
C ILE A 140 0.59 -7.90 -8.79
N ASN A 141 0.55 -9.01 -8.04
CA ASN A 141 -0.67 -9.58 -7.50
C ASN A 141 -0.39 -10.19 -6.12
N GLU A 142 -1.46 -10.44 -5.35
CA GLU A 142 -1.36 -11.28 -4.16
C GLU A 142 -1.02 -12.72 -4.57
N ASN A 143 -0.16 -13.38 -3.79
CA ASN A 143 0.13 -14.80 -3.95
C ASN A 143 -0.96 -15.66 -3.32
N ASP A 144 -2.15 -15.61 -3.92
CA ASP A 144 -3.33 -16.34 -3.44
C ASP A 144 -3.12 -17.86 -3.34
N ALA A 145 -2.12 -18.43 -4.02
CA ALA A 145 -1.85 -19.88 -3.98
C ALA A 145 -1.32 -20.37 -2.62
N VAL A 146 -0.67 -19.47 -1.86
CA VAL A 146 -0.07 -19.82 -0.54
C VAL A 146 -0.63 -19.01 0.60
N THR A 147 -1.48 -18.02 0.33
CA THR A 147 -2.04 -17.12 1.35
C THR A 147 -3.08 -17.83 2.19
N THR A 148 -2.97 -17.74 3.53
CA THR A 148 -3.96 -18.26 4.48
C THR A 148 -5.04 -17.23 4.76
N ARG A 149 -6.15 -17.65 5.41
CA ARG A 149 -7.25 -16.71 5.75
C ARG A 149 -6.82 -15.62 6.72
N GLU A 150 -5.88 -15.94 7.61
CA GLU A 150 -5.40 -15.05 8.67
C GLU A 150 -4.41 -14.00 8.16
N VAL A 151 -3.67 -14.32 7.07
CA VAL A 151 -2.55 -13.49 6.56
C VAL A 151 -2.85 -12.98 5.14
N ARG A 152 -4.10 -12.75 4.83
CA ARG A 152 -4.55 -12.25 3.52
C ARG A 152 -4.69 -10.73 3.52
N PHE A 153 -4.29 -10.07 2.43
CA PHE A 153 -4.62 -8.65 2.25
C PHE A 153 -6.13 -8.43 2.18
N GLY A 154 -6.88 -9.44 1.71
CA GLY A 154 -8.33 -9.38 1.55
C GLY A 154 -8.74 -8.70 0.25
N ASP A 155 -8.07 -7.65 -0.13
CA ASP A 155 -8.18 -7.02 -1.44
C ASP A 155 -6.84 -6.39 -1.88
N ASN A 156 -6.68 -6.22 -3.20
CA ASN A 156 -5.48 -5.65 -3.79
C ASN A 156 -5.40 -4.12 -3.63
N ASP A 157 -6.36 -3.44 -3.01
CA ASP A 157 -6.29 -1.99 -2.75
C ASP A 157 -5.19 -1.71 -1.71
N ARG A 158 -5.15 -2.49 -0.61
CA ARG A 158 -4.08 -2.40 0.40
C ARG A 158 -2.71 -2.78 -0.18
N LEU A 159 -2.65 -3.88 -0.97
CA LEU A 159 -1.42 -4.27 -1.65
C LEU A 159 -0.91 -3.13 -2.54
N ALA A 160 -1.80 -2.46 -3.29
CA ALA A 160 -1.43 -1.35 -4.15
C ALA A 160 -0.88 -0.14 -3.36
N ALA A 161 -1.44 0.17 -2.21
CA ALA A 161 -0.92 1.22 -1.33
C ALA A 161 0.49 0.86 -0.81
N TYR A 162 0.70 -0.39 -0.38
CA TYR A 162 2.03 -0.86 0.02
C TYR A 162 3.04 -0.83 -1.13
N VAL A 163 2.65 -1.29 -2.32
CA VAL A 163 3.51 -1.23 -3.51
C VAL A 163 3.86 0.21 -3.85
N ALA A 164 2.87 1.11 -3.82
CA ALA A 164 3.09 2.54 -4.09
C ALA A 164 4.09 3.17 -3.11
N GLN A 165 3.99 2.84 -1.82
CA GLN A 165 4.95 3.27 -0.80
C GLN A 165 6.32 2.63 -1.00
N MET A 166 6.39 1.32 -1.29
CA MET A 166 7.61 0.56 -1.50
C MET A 166 8.45 1.15 -2.64
N VAL A 167 7.82 1.42 -3.77
CA VAL A 167 8.51 1.96 -4.95
C VAL A 167 8.59 3.49 -4.95
N GLY A 168 8.04 4.16 -3.96
CA GLY A 168 8.02 5.61 -3.90
C GLY A 168 7.24 6.23 -5.07
N ALA A 169 6.04 5.75 -5.39
CA ALA A 169 5.21 6.29 -6.44
C ALA A 169 4.78 7.73 -6.17
N ASP A 170 4.57 8.51 -7.21
CA ASP A 170 4.05 9.88 -7.11
C ASP A 170 2.52 9.87 -7.05
N VAL A 171 1.91 8.92 -7.79
CA VAL A 171 0.45 8.76 -7.87
C VAL A 171 0.08 7.29 -7.78
N LEU A 172 -0.96 7.00 -7.01
CA LEU A 172 -1.69 5.73 -6.97
C LEU A 172 -3.06 5.92 -7.64
N VAL A 173 -3.36 5.13 -8.65
CA VAL A 173 -4.67 5.11 -9.30
C VAL A 173 -5.41 3.85 -8.84
N LEU A 174 -6.54 4.03 -8.16
CA LEU A 174 -7.44 2.97 -7.73
C LEU A 174 -8.63 2.89 -8.70
N LEU A 175 -8.60 1.92 -9.60
CA LEU A 175 -9.69 1.69 -10.54
C LEU A 175 -10.77 0.82 -9.92
N THR A 176 -12.02 1.23 -10.10
CA THR A 176 -13.22 0.61 -9.54
C THR A 176 -14.34 0.60 -10.57
N ASP A 177 -15.53 0.20 -10.17
CA ASP A 177 -16.78 0.18 -10.95
C ASP A 177 -17.64 1.45 -10.80
N VAL A 178 -17.18 2.40 -9.98
CA VAL A 178 -17.84 3.70 -9.77
C VAL A 178 -16.94 4.87 -10.15
N ASP A 179 -17.53 6.02 -10.45
CA ASP A 179 -16.81 7.21 -10.91
C ASP A 179 -15.96 7.89 -9.83
N GLY A 180 -16.04 7.47 -8.59
CA GLY A 180 -15.27 7.99 -7.46
C GLY A 180 -16.03 7.84 -6.15
N LEU A 181 -15.55 8.55 -5.12
CA LEU A 181 -16.20 8.60 -3.82
C LEU A 181 -17.43 9.51 -3.89
N CYS A 182 -18.57 9.02 -3.46
CA CYS A 182 -19.81 9.78 -3.38
C CYS A 182 -20.22 10.03 -1.92
N THR A 183 -21.03 11.06 -1.69
CA THR A 183 -21.59 11.40 -0.37
C THR A 183 -22.54 10.36 0.17
N ALA A 184 -23.07 9.50 -0.71
CA ALA A 184 -23.95 8.35 -0.41
C ALA A 184 -23.78 7.31 -1.54
N PRO A 185 -24.28 6.08 -1.40
CA PRO A 185 -24.29 5.09 -2.49
C PRO A 185 -24.84 5.69 -3.79
N PRO A 186 -24.19 5.48 -4.96
CA PRO A 186 -24.59 6.11 -6.23
C PRO A 186 -26.05 5.87 -6.63
N SER A 187 -26.66 4.77 -6.13
CA SER A 187 -28.06 4.44 -6.36
C SER A 187 -29.06 5.27 -5.55
N GLN A 188 -28.58 6.04 -4.56
CA GLN A 188 -29.45 6.87 -3.72
C GLN A 188 -29.67 8.26 -4.36
N PRO A 189 -30.93 8.78 -4.35
CA PRO A 189 -31.20 10.12 -4.81
C PRO A 189 -30.41 11.17 -4.00
N GLY A 190 -29.75 12.11 -4.70
CA GLY A 190 -28.96 13.16 -4.09
C GLY A 190 -27.50 12.80 -3.80
N ALA A 191 -27.06 11.58 -4.13
CA ALA A 191 -25.65 11.23 -4.09
C ALA A 191 -24.83 12.16 -5.02
N ARG A 192 -23.72 12.72 -4.51
CA ARG A 192 -22.85 13.63 -5.24
C ARG A 192 -21.41 13.10 -5.20
N LEU A 193 -20.71 13.21 -6.32
CA LEU A 193 -19.29 12.90 -6.39
C LEU A 193 -18.48 13.88 -5.54
N ILE A 194 -17.61 13.37 -4.71
CA ILE A 194 -16.60 14.13 -3.97
C ILE A 194 -15.36 14.20 -4.85
N THR A 195 -15.03 15.37 -5.34
CA THR A 195 -13.95 15.55 -6.32
C THR A 195 -12.57 15.61 -5.67
N GLU A 196 -12.48 16.11 -4.43
CA GLU A 196 -11.21 16.29 -3.70
C GLU A 196 -11.36 15.94 -2.23
N VAL A 197 -10.34 15.32 -1.65
CA VAL A 197 -10.22 14.94 -0.23
C VAL A 197 -8.85 15.36 0.26
N TYR A 198 -8.80 16.29 1.22
CA TYR A 198 -7.54 16.81 1.78
C TYR A 198 -7.05 16.01 2.97
N ALA A 199 -7.96 15.50 3.80
CA ALA A 199 -7.65 14.58 4.88
C ALA A 199 -8.69 13.46 4.94
N THR A 200 -8.24 12.21 4.89
CA THR A 200 -9.14 11.04 4.94
C THR A 200 -9.83 10.90 6.29
N ASP A 201 -9.23 11.40 7.36
CA ASP A 201 -9.80 11.35 8.70
C ASP A 201 -11.07 12.21 8.85
N GLU A 202 -11.28 13.21 7.97
CA GLU A 202 -12.48 14.06 7.92
C GLU A 202 -13.70 13.34 7.30
N LEU A 203 -13.51 12.15 6.71
CA LEU A 203 -14.56 11.39 6.04
C LEU A 203 -15.44 10.56 6.99
N GLY A 204 -15.28 10.69 8.32
CA GLY A 204 -15.99 9.92 9.36
C GLY A 204 -17.52 10.01 9.36
N GLY A 205 -18.12 10.89 8.54
CA GLY A 205 -19.58 11.05 8.37
C GLY A 205 -20.14 10.44 7.07
N ILE A 206 -19.29 9.86 6.20
CA ILE A 206 -19.74 9.31 4.92
C ILE A 206 -20.16 7.85 5.11
N ASP A 207 -21.41 7.52 4.76
CA ASP A 207 -21.89 6.13 4.79
C ASP A 207 -21.32 5.35 3.59
N VAL A 208 -20.20 4.68 3.84
CA VAL A 208 -19.53 3.81 2.85
C VAL A 208 -20.09 2.39 2.79
N ARG A 209 -21.15 2.09 3.58
CA ARG A 209 -21.80 0.78 3.59
C ARG A 209 -22.71 0.65 2.35
N GLY A 210 -22.49 -0.39 1.55
CA GLY A 210 -23.34 -0.72 0.39
C GLY A 210 -22.76 -0.44 -0.99
N ALA A 211 -21.55 0.10 -1.11
CA ALA A 211 -20.86 0.28 -2.39
C ALA A 211 -19.87 -0.89 -2.64
N GLY A 212 -20.39 -2.06 -2.97
CA GLY A 212 -19.55 -3.21 -3.32
C GLY A 212 -20.19 -4.05 -4.43
N SER A 213 -19.40 -4.48 -5.42
CA SER A 213 -19.84 -5.43 -6.44
C SER A 213 -19.95 -6.85 -5.86
N SER A 214 -20.87 -7.66 -6.36
CA SER A 214 -21.04 -9.07 -5.97
C SER A 214 -19.84 -9.97 -6.31
N VAL A 215 -18.91 -9.50 -7.09
CA VAL A 215 -17.74 -10.26 -7.62
C VAL A 215 -16.44 -9.90 -6.90
N GLY A 216 -16.32 -8.73 -6.26
CA GLY A 216 -15.10 -8.26 -5.59
C GLY A 216 -15.11 -8.43 -4.08
N THR A 217 -13.97 -8.72 -3.48
CA THR A 217 -13.77 -8.79 -2.01
C THR A 217 -13.57 -7.42 -1.37
N GLY A 218 -13.31 -6.36 -2.16
CA GLY A 218 -13.01 -5.00 -1.70
C GLY A 218 -14.19 -4.05 -1.87
N GLY A 219 -14.64 -3.42 -0.77
CA GLY A 219 -15.65 -2.36 -0.77
C GLY A 219 -15.03 -0.95 -0.81
N MET A 220 -15.87 0.10 -0.76
CA MET A 220 -15.41 1.48 -0.69
C MET A 220 -14.55 1.73 0.56
N ALA A 221 -14.85 1.10 1.69
CA ALA A 221 -14.08 1.23 2.93
C ALA A 221 -12.62 0.80 2.77
N THR A 222 -12.35 -0.30 2.02
CA THR A 222 -10.98 -0.76 1.77
C THR A 222 -10.21 0.18 0.85
N LYS A 223 -10.88 0.78 -0.14
CA LYS A 223 -10.30 1.79 -1.03
C LYS A 223 -9.96 3.08 -0.28
N LEU A 224 -10.84 3.52 0.63
CA LEU A 224 -10.55 4.68 1.48
C LEU A 224 -9.37 4.42 2.41
N HIS A 225 -9.30 3.21 3.00
CA HIS A 225 -8.15 2.85 3.83
C HIS A 225 -6.84 2.85 3.02
N ALA A 226 -6.85 2.26 1.82
CA ALA A 226 -5.69 2.27 0.92
C ALA A 226 -5.31 3.70 0.48
N ALA A 227 -6.30 4.55 0.20
CA ALA A 227 -6.09 5.96 -0.14
C ALA A 227 -5.46 6.72 1.03
N SER A 228 -5.97 6.53 2.26
CA SER A 228 -5.41 7.11 3.48
C SER A 228 -3.94 6.69 3.69
N MET A 229 -3.65 5.39 3.57
CA MET A 229 -2.28 4.88 3.68
C MET A 229 -1.33 5.54 2.68
N ALA A 230 -1.74 5.66 1.42
CA ALA A 230 -0.92 6.29 0.38
C ALA A 230 -0.78 7.80 0.61
N GLN A 231 -1.86 8.49 0.98
CA GLN A 231 -1.88 9.92 1.32
C GLN A 231 -0.88 10.28 2.43
N HIS A 232 -0.88 9.51 3.54
CA HIS A 232 0.10 9.66 4.64
C HIS A 232 1.53 9.35 4.18
N GLY A 233 1.68 8.51 3.14
CA GLY A 233 2.96 8.28 2.48
C GLY A 233 3.42 9.40 1.53
N GLY A 234 2.68 10.50 1.43
CA GLY A 234 2.97 11.60 0.51
C GLY A 234 2.70 11.24 -0.95
N ILE A 235 1.79 10.30 -1.21
CA ILE A 235 1.40 9.82 -2.53
C ILE A 235 0.00 10.32 -2.85
N GLY A 236 -0.17 11.02 -3.97
CA GLY A 236 -1.49 11.43 -4.45
C GLY A 236 -2.31 10.24 -4.91
N VAL A 237 -3.62 10.19 -4.59
CA VAL A 237 -4.46 9.07 -4.99
C VAL A 237 -5.61 9.55 -5.88
N ILE A 238 -5.89 8.79 -6.94
CA ILE A 238 -7.08 8.98 -7.78
C ILE A 238 -7.94 7.73 -7.68
N LEU A 239 -9.18 7.91 -7.24
CA LEU A 239 -10.21 6.88 -7.24
C LEU A 239 -11.21 7.16 -8.35
N THR A 240 -11.36 6.24 -9.32
CA THR A 240 -12.28 6.42 -10.44
C THR A 240 -12.62 5.10 -11.13
N SER A 241 -13.56 5.15 -12.09
CA SER A 241 -13.89 3.97 -12.88
C SER A 241 -12.77 3.58 -13.85
N ALA A 242 -12.68 2.28 -14.16
CA ALA A 242 -11.68 1.76 -15.10
C ALA A 242 -11.86 2.34 -16.52
N ASP A 243 -13.06 2.76 -16.89
CA ASP A 243 -13.35 3.37 -18.19
C ASP A 243 -12.66 4.73 -18.37
N ARG A 244 -12.37 5.41 -17.26
CA ARG A 244 -11.78 6.75 -17.25
C ARG A 244 -10.25 6.76 -17.11
N LEU A 245 -9.59 5.60 -17.23
CA LEU A 245 -8.13 5.51 -17.10
C LEU A 245 -7.40 6.43 -18.10
N ASN A 246 -7.90 6.57 -19.33
CA ASN A 246 -7.30 7.49 -20.31
C ASN A 246 -7.27 8.93 -19.80
N GLU A 247 -8.43 9.40 -19.31
CA GLU A 247 -8.58 10.76 -18.77
C GLU A 247 -7.66 10.97 -17.54
N VAL A 248 -7.53 9.94 -16.68
CA VAL A 248 -6.60 9.97 -15.52
C VAL A 248 -5.17 10.18 -15.99
N LEU A 249 -4.69 9.34 -16.92
CA LEU A 249 -3.30 9.38 -17.37
C LEU A 249 -2.96 10.66 -18.16
N ASP A 250 -3.97 11.32 -18.72
CA ASP A 250 -3.88 12.65 -19.32
C ASP A 250 -4.05 13.80 -18.30
N GLY A 251 -4.24 13.47 -17.00
CA GLY A 251 -4.36 14.45 -15.91
C GLY A 251 -5.68 15.20 -15.87
N GLN A 252 -6.73 14.69 -16.53
CA GLN A 252 -8.06 15.29 -16.49
C GLN A 252 -8.68 15.22 -15.09
N PRO A 253 -9.55 16.17 -14.70
CA PRO A 253 -10.15 16.23 -13.37
C PRO A 253 -11.31 15.22 -13.22
N VAL A 254 -11.01 13.93 -13.30
CA VAL A 254 -11.98 12.83 -13.17
C VAL A 254 -11.84 12.08 -11.86
N GLY A 255 -12.94 11.55 -11.34
CA GLY A 255 -12.95 10.80 -10.09
C GLY A 255 -12.69 11.66 -8.85
N THR A 256 -12.28 11.01 -7.78
CA THR A 256 -11.91 11.64 -6.51
C THR A 256 -10.39 11.73 -6.40
N TRP A 257 -9.87 12.92 -6.17
CA TRP A 257 -8.47 13.17 -5.85
C TRP A 257 -8.27 13.23 -4.35
N PHE A 258 -7.34 12.45 -3.83
CA PHE A 258 -6.86 12.53 -2.45
C PHE A 258 -5.50 13.22 -2.46
N GLU A 259 -5.46 14.41 -1.88
CA GLU A 259 -4.25 15.25 -1.83
C GLU A 259 -3.19 14.60 -0.95
N PRO A 260 -1.95 14.41 -1.43
CA PRO A 260 -0.88 13.85 -0.60
C PRO A 260 -0.52 14.78 0.56
N THR A 261 -0.14 14.22 1.69
CA THR A 261 0.46 15.00 2.77
C THR A 261 1.76 15.64 2.30
N ARG A 262 2.07 16.87 2.76
CA ARG A 262 3.23 17.64 2.29
C ARG A 262 4.58 17.01 2.58
N ASN A 263 4.66 16.16 3.60
CA ASN A 263 5.88 15.45 3.98
C ASN A 263 5.85 14.03 3.37
N ARG A 264 6.84 13.73 2.53
CA ARG A 264 7.05 12.38 2.01
C ARG A 264 8.12 11.68 2.84
N PRO A 265 7.74 10.81 3.80
CA PRO A 265 8.72 10.05 4.56
C PRO A 265 9.50 9.08 3.66
N ALA A 266 10.72 8.72 4.05
CA ALA A 266 11.44 7.65 3.37
C ALA A 266 10.64 6.33 3.44
N SER A 267 10.74 5.48 2.42
CA SER A 267 10.02 4.18 2.35
C SER A 267 10.25 3.33 3.60
N ARG A 268 11.46 3.40 4.20
CA ARG A 268 11.78 2.73 5.46
C ARG A 268 10.95 3.25 6.63
N THR A 269 10.78 4.56 6.74
CA THR A 269 9.98 5.19 7.79
C THR A 269 8.50 4.83 7.65
N LEU A 270 7.99 4.78 6.41
CA LEU A 270 6.63 4.35 6.10
C LEU A 270 6.41 2.88 6.46
N TRP A 271 7.38 2.02 6.15
CA TRP A 271 7.33 0.61 6.52
C TRP A 271 7.26 0.43 8.04
N ILE A 272 8.10 1.14 8.82
CA ILE A 272 8.07 1.14 10.28
C ILE A 272 6.72 1.63 10.80
N ALA A 273 6.23 2.75 10.25
CA ALA A 273 5.01 3.41 10.72
C ALA A 273 3.75 2.54 10.53
N HIS A 274 3.61 1.92 9.35
CA HIS A 274 2.31 1.41 8.91
C HIS A 274 2.29 -0.06 8.50
N VAL A 275 3.45 -0.67 8.27
CA VAL A 275 3.54 -2.01 7.66
C VAL A 275 4.01 -3.06 8.65
N ALA A 276 5.14 -2.82 9.32
CA ALA A 276 5.75 -3.78 10.23
C ALA A 276 4.83 -4.09 11.42
N PRO A 277 4.66 -5.35 11.82
CA PRO A 277 4.00 -5.69 13.08
C PRO A 277 4.84 -5.18 14.25
N SER A 278 4.19 -4.71 15.32
CA SER A 278 4.86 -4.41 16.57
C SER A 278 5.10 -5.69 17.36
N ALA A 279 6.35 -5.94 17.76
CA ALA A 279 6.72 -7.10 18.58
C ALA A 279 6.59 -6.82 20.09
N GLY A 280 6.55 -5.53 20.47
CA GLY A 280 6.45 -5.11 21.87
C GLY A 280 6.28 -3.60 21.98
N GLN A 281 6.30 -3.12 23.21
CA GLN A 281 6.00 -1.72 23.52
C GLN A 281 6.99 -1.16 24.54
N ILE A 282 7.37 0.09 24.40
CA ILE A 282 8.15 0.82 25.40
C ILE A 282 7.44 2.10 25.80
N LEU A 283 7.45 2.40 27.10
CA LEU A 283 6.97 3.65 27.65
C LEU A 283 8.11 4.65 27.75
N ILE A 284 7.83 5.91 27.42
CA ILE A 284 8.83 6.99 27.44
C ILE A 284 8.39 8.16 28.31
N ASP A 285 9.38 8.85 28.86
CA ASP A 285 9.14 10.08 29.62
C ASP A 285 8.89 11.31 28.71
N ALA A 286 8.43 12.40 29.30
CA ALA A 286 8.15 13.66 28.60
C ALA A 286 9.40 14.29 27.96
N GLY A 287 10.60 14.00 28.46
CA GLY A 287 11.87 14.47 27.88
C GLY A 287 12.19 13.74 26.58
N ALA A 288 12.07 12.40 26.59
CA ALA A 288 12.23 11.54 25.43
C ALA A 288 11.17 11.88 24.36
N ARG A 289 9.89 12.06 24.75
CA ARG A 289 8.85 12.53 23.83
C ARG A 289 9.28 13.78 23.09
N ARG A 290 9.65 14.85 23.79
CA ARG A 290 10.12 16.10 23.16
C ARG A 290 11.34 15.90 22.27
N ALA A 291 12.26 15.03 22.66
CA ALA A 291 13.46 14.75 21.90
C ALA A 291 13.16 14.09 20.54
N ILE A 292 12.23 13.13 20.51
CA ILE A 292 11.89 12.43 19.28
C ILE A 292 10.91 13.22 18.39
N THR A 293 9.89 13.88 18.98
CA THR A 293 8.85 14.59 18.20
C THR A 293 9.38 15.92 17.65
N ARG A 294 9.96 16.78 18.49
CA ARG A 294 10.44 18.12 18.10
C ARG A 294 11.90 18.12 17.70
N GLY A 295 12.73 17.39 18.44
CA GLY A 295 14.18 17.38 18.25
C GLY A 295 14.70 16.50 17.13
N LYS A 296 13.86 15.62 16.54
CA LYS A 296 14.23 14.60 15.54
C LYS A 296 15.47 13.82 15.96
N LYS A 297 15.58 13.52 17.28
CA LYS A 297 16.72 12.82 17.88
C LYS A 297 16.43 11.33 18.03
N SER A 298 17.49 10.54 18.17
CA SER A 298 17.40 9.13 18.53
C SER A 298 16.82 8.97 19.96
N LEU A 299 16.08 7.90 20.19
CA LEU A 299 15.62 7.54 21.52
C LEU A 299 16.73 6.85 22.29
N LEU A 300 17.08 7.39 23.46
CA LEU A 300 18.09 6.83 24.35
C LEU A 300 17.41 5.97 25.44
N PRO A 301 18.08 4.91 25.95
CA PRO A 301 17.54 4.08 27.04
C PRO A 301 17.18 4.88 28.30
N ALA A 302 17.89 5.98 28.59
CA ALA A 302 17.63 6.85 29.73
C ALA A 302 16.24 7.53 29.73
N GLY A 303 15.60 7.64 28.56
CA GLY A 303 14.25 8.21 28.43
C GLY A 303 13.14 7.16 28.43
N ILE A 304 13.48 5.88 28.62
CA ILE A 304 12.53 4.77 28.68
C ILE A 304 12.18 4.51 30.15
N THR A 305 10.89 4.43 30.45
CA THR A 305 10.37 4.23 31.81
C THR A 305 9.88 2.79 32.02
N ASP A 306 9.46 2.09 30.96
CA ASP A 306 9.04 0.68 31.04
C ASP A 306 9.19 -0.02 29.69
N VAL A 307 9.27 -1.36 29.73
CA VAL A 307 9.40 -2.26 28.58
C VAL A 307 8.35 -3.37 28.70
N LEU A 308 7.47 -3.48 27.71
CA LEU A 308 6.35 -4.41 27.68
C LEU A 308 6.46 -5.36 26.48
N GLY A 309 6.24 -6.65 26.73
CA GLY A 309 6.35 -7.70 25.70
C GLY A 309 7.77 -8.25 25.57
N VAL A 310 7.91 -9.25 24.70
CA VAL A 310 9.18 -9.93 24.39
C VAL A 310 9.53 -9.67 22.94
N PHE A 311 10.67 -9.02 22.71
CA PHE A 311 11.15 -8.70 21.36
C PHE A 311 12.67 -8.83 21.27
N SER A 312 13.14 -9.07 20.06
CA SER A 312 14.56 -9.17 19.73
C SER A 312 15.11 -7.84 19.17
N ALA A 313 16.41 -7.68 19.18
CA ALA A 313 17.05 -6.59 18.47
C ALA A 313 16.76 -6.70 16.97
N GLY A 314 16.38 -5.58 16.35
CA GLY A 314 15.99 -5.50 14.94
C GLY A 314 14.49 -5.55 14.69
N GLU A 315 13.69 -5.88 15.70
CA GLU A 315 12.23 -5.86 15.59
C GLU A 315 11.64 -4.47 15.80
N VAL A 316 10.46 -4.25 15.22
CA VAL A 316 9.73 -2.98 15.38
C VAL A 316 8.93 -3.03 16.68
N ILE A 317 9.03 -1.94 17.45
CA ILE A 317 8.32 -1.75 18.72
C ILE A 317 7.50 -0.47 18.68
N ASP A 318 6.41 -0.45 19.44
CA ASP A 318 5.60 0.73 19.69
C ASP A 318 6.24 1.60 20.79
N ILE A 319 6.25 2.89 20.60
CA ILE A 319 6.76 3.89 21.54
C ILE A 319 5.57 4.71 22.01
N VAL A 320 5.24 4.58 23.30
CA VAL A 320 4.05 5.16 23.89
C VAL A 320 4.38 6.06 25.08
N ASP A 321 3.46 6.94 25.40
CA ASP A 321 3.43 7.68 26.66
C ASP A 321 1.99 7.69 27.24
N ASP A 322 1.74 8.50 28.25
CA ASP A 322 0.42 8.60 28.89
C ASP A 322 -0.71 9.01 27.93
N SER A 323 -0.38 9.61 26.78
CA SER A 323 -1.36 10.02 25.75
C SER A 323 -1.62 8.93 24.69
N GLY A 324 -0.86 7.83 24.70
CA GLY A 324 -0.99 6.72 23.78
C GLY A 324 0.23 6.54 22.86
N LEU A 325 0.00 6.00 21.66
CA LEU A 325 1.05 5.70 20.69
C LEU A 325 1.62 6.99 20.07
N ILE A 326 2.92 7.22 20.29
CA ILE A 326 3.65 8.40 19.82
C ILE A 326 4.45 8.14 18.57
N ALA A 327 5.12 6.99 18.52
CA ALA A 327 6.01 6.61 17.44
C ALA A 327 6.14 5.09 17.35
N ARG A 328 6.76 4.62 16.27
CA ARG A 328 7.23 3.24 16.12
C ARG A 328 8.71 3.26 15.73
N GLY A 329 9.45 2.23 16.09
CA GLY A 329 10.86 2.20 15.73
C GLY A 329 11.49 0.83 15.82
N ILE A 330 12.63 0.65 15.13
CA ILE A 330 13.40 -0.60 15.21
C ILE A 330 14.27 -0.55 16.45
N SER A 331 14.03 -1.50 17.36
CA SER A 331 14.85 -1.64 18.56
C SER A 331 16.25 -2.14 18.24
N ARG A 332 17.27 -1.54 18.85
CA ARG A 332 18.66 -2.01 18.77
C ARG A 332 19.03 -3.00 19.85
N TYR A 333 18.13 -3.24 20.78
CA TYR A 333 18.29 -4.14 21.92
C TYR A 333 17.11 -5.13 21.95
N ASP A 334 17.31 -6.29 22.49
CA ASP A 334 16.23 -7.14 22.96
C ASP A 334 15.56 -6.55 24.21
N SER A 335 14.36 -7.06 24.55
CA SER A 335 13.55 -6.56 25.68
C SER A 335 14.29 -6.64 27.01
N ASP A 336 15.02 -7.74 27.28
CA ASP A 336 15.70 -7.96 28.54
C ASP A 336 16.90 -7.02 28.71
N SER A 337 17.67 -6.83 27.65
CA SER A 337 18.79 -5.89 27.62
C SER A 337 18.33 -4.45 27.79
N LEU A 338 17.21 -4.09 27.15
CA LEU A 338 16.66 -2.73 27.22
C LEU A 338 16.11 -2.44 28.62
N ALA A 339 15.41 -3.40 29.24
CA ALA A 339 14.91 -3.28 30.62
C ALA A 339 16.02 -3.08 31.65
N LYS A 340 17.20 -3.67 31.44
CA LYS A 340 18.38 -3.44 32.30
C LYS A 340 19.01 -2.08 32.12
N LEU A 341 18.85 -1.45 30.95
CA LEU A 341 19.45 -0.17 30.59
C LEU A 341 18.52 1.03 30.86
N MET A 342 17.23 0.78 31.03
CA MET A 342 16.24 1.85 31.26
C MET A 342 16.48 2.60 32.57
N GLY A 343 16.17 3.90 32.56
CA GLY A 343 16.22 4.73 33.78
C GLY A 343 17.61 5.04 34.33
N HIS A 344 18.68 4.46 33.81
CA HIS A 344 20.03 4.75 34.29
C HIS A 344 20.48 6.11 33.76
N LYS A 345 20.39 7.16 34.58
CA LYS A 345 21.11 8.42 34.37
C LYS A 345 22.58 8.18 34.66
N GLN A 346 23.31 7.73 33.65
CA GLN A 346 24.76 7.53 33.80
C GLN A 346 25.53 8.86 33.75
N GLU A 347 26.70 8.87 34.41
CA GLU A 347 27.63 9.99 34.42
C GLU A 347 28.03 10.40 33.00
N GLU A 348 28.26 11.69 32.76
CA GLU A 348 28.47 12.30 31.42
C GLU A 348 29.52 11.62 30.56
N LYS A 349 30.52 10.97 31.15
CA LYS A 349 31.61 10.26 30.44
C LYS A 349 31.16 8.94 29.75
N GLN A 350 30.04 8.33 30.14
CA GLN A 350 29.52 7.10 29.54
C GLN A 350 28.45 7.38 28.46
N LYS A 351 27.93 8.59 28.35
CA LYS A 351 26.93 8.96 27.36
C LYS A 351 27.42 8.92 25.92
N GLU A 352 28.72 9.15 25.68
CA GLU A 352 29.32 9.16 24.33
C GLU A 352 29.40 7.78 23.66
N HIS A 353 29.30 6.68 24.43
CA HIS A 353 29.48 5.31 23.91
C HIS A 353 28.19 4.49 23.90
N MET A 354 27.07 5.03 24.39
CA MET A 354 25.83 4.30 24.49
C MET A 354 25.05 4.37 23.16
N ARG A 355 24.83 3.22 22.54
CA ARG A 355 23.98 3.15 21.34
C ARG A 355 22.55 3.55 21.68
N PRO A 356 21.86 4.31 20.84
CA PRO A 356 20.45 4.63 21.07
C PRO A 356 19.59 3.36 21.07
N ALA A 357 18.55 3.35 21.89
CA ALA A 357 17.56 2.28 21.89
C ALA A 357 16.86 2.17 20.52
N VAL A 358 16.50 3.33 19.96
CA VAL A 358 16.00 3.47 18.58
C VAL A 358 16.72 4.63 17.92
N HIS A 359 17.36 4.37 16.78
CA HIS A 359 18.03 5.42 16.03
C HIS A 359 17.01 6.32 15.30
N ARG A 360 17.31 7.61 15.15
CA ARG A 360 16.41 8.56 14.48
C ARG A 360 16.02 8.15 13.05
N ASP A 361 16.93 7.49 12.31
CA ASP A 361 16.66 7.01 10.95
C ASP A 361 15.82 5.71 10.93
N ASP A 362 15.65 5.09 12.10
CA ASP A 362 14.84 3.90 12.36
C ASP A 362 13.57 4.23 13.18
N LEU A 363 13.20 5.51 13.26
CA LEU A 363 12.12 6.03 14.06
C LEU A 363 11.06 6.69 13.16
N ALA A 364 9.82 6.26 13.29
CA ALA A 364 8.66 6.84 12.64
C ALA A 364 7.77 7.51 13.69
N VAL A 365 7.70 8.83 13.71
CA VAL A 365 6.84 9.61 14.59
C VAL A 365 5.44 9.67 13.98
N LEU A 366 4.41 9.31 14.75
CA LEU A 366 3.02 9.18 14.31
C LEU A 366 2.14 10.35 14.75
N VAL A 367 2.54 11.08 15.80
CA VAL A 367 1.82 12.28 16.29
C VAL A 367 2.39 13.53 15.64
N GLN A 368 1.53 14.41 15.16
CA GLN A 368 1.88 15.78 14.79
C GLN A 368 1.52 16.69 15.96
N GLU A 369 2.49 17.44 16.48
CA GLU A 369 2.27 18.51 17.46
C GLU A 369 2.13 19.87 16.77
#